data_0357ec60a32267d3ae7181ebac587d02
#
_entry.id   0357ec60a32267d3ae7181ebac587d02
#
_cell.length_a   1.000
_cell.length_b   1.000
_cell.length_c   1.000
_cell.angle_alpha   90.00
_cell.angle_beta   90.00
_cell.angle_gamma   90.00
#
_symmetry.space_group_name_H-M   'P 1'
#
loop_
_entity.id
_entity.type
_entity.pdbx_description
1 polymer ?
#
loop_
_entity_poly.entity_id
_entity_poly.type
_entity_poly.pdbx_seq_one_letter_code
_entity_poly.pdbx_strand_id
1 'polypeptide(L)'
;MGEDNRSTSAGTWTLIQPSGSPHELLANYDIPLDYEVPADEIPDTTQGPAFFVATIVIAAVLVCIMLVCGVGNCLFIASLARYKKLRNLTNLLIANLAISDFLVATVCCPFLVDYYVVKRLSWDHGIVLCVSINYLRTVSLYVSTNALLAIAVDRYMAIVHPLKPRMKYQTAYWIIFGVWIIPVLIAVPSAYFATVHEYPHSALGHDKKIFCAQIWSADQQLMYRSYFLFIFIVEFLGPVLTMSVCYARISRELWFKNVPGFPTEQLRKRLRRRRRTVVALIAVLAAYVMCWAPYYSFTLLRDFYPALITRGRNSLVVFYVIECIAMSNGVINTLCFVSVRNNAAKCFRAVKLANCRSLTRAFVGKMAEDDIRTSSLRVTEDVECTRIK
;
A
#
# COMPACT_ATOMS: atom_id res chain seq x y z
N MET A 1 -28.99 -66.06 11.59
CA MET A 1 -28.31 -65.94 10.28
C MET A 1 -28.61 -64.54 9.78
N GLY A 2 -27.78 -63.60 10.08
CA GLY A 2 -27.88 -62.22 9.65
C GLY A 2 -26.53 -61.79 9.15
N GLU A 3 -26.44 -61.40 7.93
CA GLU A 3 -25.24 -60.91 7.28
C GLU A 3 -25.05 -59.44 7.56
N ASP A 4 -23.87 -59.16 8.10
CA ASP A 4 -23.33 -57.84 8.38
C ASP A 4 -22.82 -57.24 7.04
N ASN A 5 -23.38 -56.16 6.61
CA ASN A 5 -22.93 -55.41 5.44
C ASN A 5 -22.41 -54.02 5.88
N ARG A 6 -21.12 -53.96 6.24
CA ARG A 6 -20.39 -52.71 6.38
C ARG A 6 -20.05 -52.11 5.03
N SER A 7 -20.78 -51.12 4.62
CA SER A 7 -20.38 -50.24 3.52
C SER A 7 -19.62 -49.03 4.05
N THR A 8 -18.34 -48.99 3.72
CA THR A 8 -17.46 -47.83 3.91
C THR A 8 -17.95 -46.69 3.03
N SER A 9 -18.55 -45.67 3.62
CA SER A 9 -18.90 -44.43 2.93
C SER A 9 -17.66 -43.53 2.85
N ALA A 10 -17.10 -43.40 1.67
CA ALA A 10 -16.18 -42.34 1.29
C ALA A 10 -16.89 -40.99 1.45
N GLY A 11 -16.34 -40.12 2.29
CA GLY A 11 -16.87 -38.79 2.52
C GLY A 11 -16.76 -37.92 1.27
N THR A 12 -17.85 -37.79 0.56
CA THR A 12 -18.04 -36.76 -0.45
C THR A 12 -18.18 -35.42 0.24
N TRP A 13 -17.20 -34.55 0.09
CA TRP A 13 -17.31 -33.16 0.47
C TRP A 13 -18.32 -32.47 -0.47
N THR A 14 -19.59 -32.49 -0.08
CA THR A 14 -20.61 -31.67 -0.73
C THR A 14 -20.28 -30.22 -0.37
N LEU A 15 -19.86 -29.44 -1.37
CA LEU A 15 -19.89 -28.00 -1.35
C LEU A 15 -21.31 -27.56 -0.96
N ILE A 16 -21.49 -27.08 0.25
CA ILE A 16 -22.72 -26.44 0.67
C ILE A 16 -22.84 -25.16 -0.16
N GLN A 17 -23.62 -25.19 -1.22
CA GLN A 17 -24.11 -23.98 -1.86
C GLN A 17 -24.93 -23.22 -0.83
N PRO A 18 -24.63 -21.96 -0.54
CA PRO A 18 -25.53 -21.16 0.27
C PRO A 18 -26.81 -20.92 -0.53
N SER A 19 -27.88 -21.61 -0.15
CA SER A 19 -29.24 -21.38 -0.65
C SER A 19 -29.83 -20.16 0.08
N GLY A 20 -29.27 -18.97 -0.19
CA GLY A 20 -29.85 -17.71 0.23
C GLY A 20 -30.42 -17.00 -0.99
N SER A 21 -31.68 -16.55 -0.90
CA SER A 21 -32.31 -15.71 -1.92
C SER A 21 -31.54 -14.37 -2.02
N PRO A 22 -31.62 -13.63 -3.15
CA PRO A 22 -31.03 -12.28 -3.28
C PRO A 22 -31.48 -11.32 -2.15
N HIS A 23 -32.60 -11.56 -1.53
CA HIS A 23 -33.11 -10.86 -0.34
C HIS A 23 -32.24 -11.06 0.92
N GLU A 24 -31.66 -12.25 1.14
CA GLU A 24 -30.81 -12.51 2.31
C GLU A 24 -29.41 -11.90 2.16
N LEU A 25 -28.91 -11.74 0.95
CA LEU A 25 -27.63 -11.05 0.69
C LEU A 25 -27.73 -9.53 0.90
N LEU A 26 -28.89 -8.93 0.63
CA LEU A 26 -29.16 -7.53 0.91
C LEU A 26 -29.47 -7.28 2.39
N ALA A 27 -30.06 -8.25 3.09
CA ALA A 27 -30.32 -8.19 4.53
C ALA A 27 -29.04 -8.14 5.38
N ASN A 28 -27.91 -8.66 4.87
CA ASN A 28 -26.59 -8.52 5.51
C ASN A 28 -26.01 -7.09 5.46
N TYR A 29 -26.64 -6.19 4.72
CA TYR A 29 -26.38 -4.75 4.77
C TYR A 29 -27.44 -4.02 5.62
N ASP A 30 -27.97 -4.64 6.69
CA ASP A 30 -28.91 -4.03 7.68
C ASP A 30 -29.89 -2.99 7.07
N ILE A 31 -30.49 -3.30 5.92
CA ILE A 31 -31.70 -2.65 5.46
C ILE A 31 -32.81 -3.26 6.34
N PRO A 32 -33.58 -2.47 7.11
CA PRO A 32 -34.66 -3.02 7.93
C PRO A 32 -35.56 -3.90 7.08
N LEU A 33 -35.81 -5.15 7.53
CA LEU A 33 -36.60 -6.18 6.86
C LEU A 33 -38.07 -5.77 6.56
N ASP A 34 -38.52 -4.63 7.07
CA ASP A 34 -39.91 -4.15 6.92
C ASP A 34 -40.10 -3.16 5.75
N TYR A 35 -39.06 -2.85 4.98
CA TYR A 35 -39.18 -2.06 3.76
C TYR A 35 -38.94 -2.96 2.54
N GLU A 36 -40.01 -3.56 2.05
CA GLU A 36 -40.05 -4.10 0.68
C GLU A 36 -39.81 -2.91 -0.28
N VAL A 37 -38.58 -2.67 -0.66
CA VAL A 37 -38.27 -1.76 -1.77
C VAL A 37 -38.89 -2.42 -3.01
N PRO A 38 -39.88 -1.80 -3.67
CA PRO A 38 -40.42 -2.32 -4.91
C PRO A 38 -39.24 -2.57 -5.88
N ALA A 39 -39.22 -3.70 -6.58
CA ALA A 39 -38.13 -4.09 -7.47
C ALA A 39 -37.82 -3.03 -8.55
N ASP A 40 -38.78 -2.16 -8.81
CA ASP A 40 -38.74 -1.03 -9.76
C ASP A 40 -38.02 0.21 -9.18
N GLU A 41 -37.81 0.29 -7.87
CA GLU A 41 -37.17 1.43 -7.18
C GLU A 41 -35.76 1.15 -6.67
N ILE A 42 -35.09 0.07 -7.06
CA ILE A 42 -33.64 -0.04 -6.79
C ILE A 42 -32.97 0.96 -7.75
N PRO A 43 -32.66 2.19 -7.29
CA PRO A 43 -32.06 3.18 -8.18
C PRO A 43 -30.71 2.60 -8.59
N ASP A 44 -30.45 2.55 -9.88
CA ASP A 44 -29.12 2.25 -10.39
C ASP A 44 -28.15 3.33 -9.87
N THR A 45 -27.57 3.07 -8.69
CA THR A 45 -26.62 3.98 -8.02
C THR A 45 -25.39 4.24 -8.87
N THR A 46 -25.21 3.48 -9.97
CA THR A 46 -24.08 3.61 -10.90
C THR A 46 -24.34 4.63 -12.02
N GLN A 47 -25.52 5.22 -12.14
CA GLN A 47 -25.87 6.19 -13.19
C GLN A 47 -26.02 7.64 -12.72
N GLY A 48 -25.94 7.91 -11.41
CA GLY A 48 -26.10 9.26 -10.87
C GLY A 48 -24.86 10.16 -11.05
N PRO A 49 -25.04 11.51 -11.09
CA PRO A 49 -23.90 12.44 -11.19
C PRO A 49 -22.89 12.29 -10.04
N ALA A 50 -23.35 11.91 -8.86
CA ALA A 50 -22.48 11.65 -7.71
C ALA A 50 -21.54 10.45 -7.97
N PHE A 51 -22.04 9.39 -8.58
CA PHE A 51 -21.22 8.23 -8.96
C PHE A 51 -20.18 8.58 -10.02
N PHE A 52 -20.56 9.38 -11.01
CA PHE A 52 -19.64 9.84 -12.05
C PHE A 52 -18.49 10.67 -11.47
N VAL A 53 -18.80 11.64 -10.59
CA VAL A 53 -17.78 12.44 -9.91
C VAL A 53 -16.88 11.57 -9.04
N ALA A 54 -17.45 10.63 -8.27
CA ALA A 54 -16.68 9.69 -7.45
C ALA A 54 -15.74 8.84 -8.31
N THR A 55 -16.19 8.34 -9.45
CA THR A 55 -15.37 7.55 -10.38
C THR A 55 -14.18 8.35 -10.90
N ILE A 56 -14.35 9.64 -11.25
CA ILE A 56 -13.26 10.52 -11.66
C ILE A 56 -12.25 10.71 -10.50
N VAL A 57 -12.74 10.96 -9.29
CA VAL A 57 -11.87 11.13 -8.10
C VAL A 57 -11.08 9.84 -7.84
N ILE A 58 -11.74 8.70 -7.85
CA ILE A 58 -11.12 7.39 -7.67
C ILE A 58 -10.05 7.14 -8.74
N ALA A 59 -10.38 7.38 -10.01
CA ALA A 59 -9.44 7.25 -11.12
C ALA A 59 -8.18 8.13 -10.92
N ALA A 60 -8.38 9.40 -10.59
CA ALA A 60 -7.28 10.34 -10.36
C ALA A 60 -6.39 9.91 -9.19
N VAL A 61 -6.98 9.47 -8.08
CA VAL A 61 -6.24 8.98 -6.90
C VAL A 61 -5.45 7.71 -7.24
N LEU A 62 -6.07 6.71 -7.87
CA LEU A 62 -5.39 5.46 -8.23
C LEU A 62 -4.25 5.68 -9.22
N VAL A 63 -4.44 6.52 -10.24
CA VAL A 63 -3.36 6.91 -11.18
C VAL A 63 -2.24 7.64 -10.45
N CYS A 64 -2.56 8.55 -9.53
CA CYS A 64 -1.56 9.21 -8.69
C CYS A 64 -0.77 8.22 -7.84
N ILE A 65 -1.44 7.22 -7.22
CA ILE A 65 -0.78 6.15 -6.47
C ILE A 65 0.16 5.35 -7.40
N MET A 66 -0.31 4.93 -8.57
CA MET A 66 0.51 4.16 -9.52
C MET A 66 1.76 4.92 -9.93
N LEU A 67 1.65 6.21 -10.26
CA LEU A 67 2.77 7.03 -10.69
C LEU A 67 3.72 7.38 -9.55
N VAL A 68 3.20 7.92 -8.44
CA VAL A 68 4.04 8.41 -7.34
C VAL A 68 4.62 7.25 -6.54
N CYS A 69 3.80 6.29 -6.11
CA CYS A 69 4.29 5.14 -5.33
C CYS A 69 5.04 4.15 -6.22
N GLY A 70 4.57 3.88 -7.43
CA GLY A 70 5.24 2.97 -8.36
C GLY A 70 6.63 3.48 -8.72
N VAL A 71 6.72 4.67 -9.29
CA VAL A 71 8.01 5.24 -9.74
C VAL A 71 8.87 5.67 -8.55
N GLY A 72 8.29 6.38 -7.57
CA GLY A 72 9.04 6.93 -6.42
C GLY A 72 9.68 5.85 -5.56
N ASN A 73 8.92 4.82 -5.19
CA ASN A 73 9.43 3.71 -4.38
C ASN A 73 10.37 2.79 -5.18
N CYS A 74 10.10 2.55 -6.47
CA CYS A 74 11.03 1.83 -7.36
C CYS A 74 12.41 2.50 -7.40
N LEU A 75 12.46 3.81 -7.62
CA LEU A 75 13.70 4.58 -7.63
C LEU A 75 14.41 4.55 -6.26
N PHE A 76 13.66 4.58 -5.17
CA PHE A 76 14.23 4.47 -3.83
C PHE A 76 14.85 3.09 -3.59
N ILE A 77 14.13 2.01 -3.90
CA ILE A 77 14.60 0.63 -3.75
C ILE A 77 15.83 0.39 -4.64
N ALA A 78 15.79 0.80 -5.91
CA ALA A 78 16.90 0.69 -6.85
C ALA A 78 18.14 1.45 -6.35
N SER A 79 17.94 2.66 -5.77
CA SER A 79 19.03 3.44 -5.18
C SER A 79 19.66 2.74 -3.98
N LEU A 80 18.85 2.13 -3.13
CA LEU A 80 19.34 1.37 -1.97
C LEU A 80 20.09 0.08 -2.41
N ALA A 81 19.60 -0.58 -3.44
CA ALA A 81 20.26 -1.75 -4.03
C ALA A 81 21.61 -1.38 -4.66
N ARG A 82 21.71 -0.24 -5.35
CA ARG A 82 22.91 0.21 -6.08
C ARG A 82 23.98 0.81 -5.18
N TYR A 83 23.60 1.57 -4.12
CA TYR A 83 24.53 2.33 -3.30
C TYR A 83 24.64 1.78 -1.87
N LYS A 84 25.70 0.97 -1.59
CA LYS A 84 25.95 0.38 -0.26
C LYS A 84 26.00 1.42 0.87
N LYS A 85 26.50 2.64 0.61
CA LYS A 85 26.55 3.75 1.59
C LYS A 85 25.18 4.21 2.09
N LEU A 86 24.11 3.90 1.37
CA LEU A 86 22.73 4.22 1.76
C LEU A 86 22.11 3.13 2.66
N ARG A 87 22.71 1.96 2.79
CA ARG A 87 22.19 0.82 3.55
C ARG A 87 22.46 1.00 5.05
N ASN A 88 21.80 1.97 5.67
CA ASN A 88 21.74 2.06 7.11
C ASN A 88 20.41 1.48 7.62
N LEU A 89 20.33 1.15 8.92
CA LEU A 89 19.18 0.50 9.54
C LEU A 89 17.86 1.22 9.24
N THR A 90 17.83 2.54 9.42
CA THR A 90 16.62 3.33 9.14
C THR A 90 16.19 3.24 7.69
N ASN A 91 17.15 3.20 6.76
CA ASN A 91 16.84 3.09 5.33
C ASN A 91 16.33 1.70 4.97
N LEU A 92 16.75 0.66 5.69
CA LEU A 92 16.19 -0.68 5.54
C LEU A 92 14.74 -0.72 6.04
N LEU A 93 14.42 -0.06 7.16
CA LEU A 93 13.04 0.06 7.63
C LEU A 93 12.16 0.84 6.63
N ILE A 94 12.67 1.97 6.09
CA ILE A 94 11.97 2.73 5.04
C ILE A 94 11.83 1.90 3.74
N ALA A 95 12.76 0.99 3.45
CA ALA A 95 12.65 0.12 2.28
C ALA A 95 11.46 -0.86 2.38
N ASN A 96 11.14 -1.35 3.59
CA ASN A 96 9.97 -2.21 3.78
C ASN A 96 8.68 -1.45 3.46
N LEU A 97 8.56 -0.20 3.93
CA LEU A 97 7.46 0.69 3.57
C LEU A 97 7.42 0.92 2.05
N ALA A 98 8.57 1.20 1.43
CA ALA A 98 8.64 1.42 -0.02
C ALA A 98 8.27 0.17 -0.83
N ILE A 99 8.62 -1.03 -0.35
CA ILE A 99 8.26 -2.29 -1.01
C ILE A 99 6.75 -2.52 -0.94
N SER A 100 6.13 -2.32 0.23
CA SER A 100 4.68 -2.49 0.38
C SER A 100 3.89 -1.48 -0.47
N ASP A 101 4.26 -0.20 -0.46
CA ASP A 101 3.62 0.83 -1.28
C ASP A 101 3.83 0.58 -2.79
N PHE A 102 5.00 0.06 -3.20
CA PHE A 102 5.29 -0.33 -4.58
C PHE A 102 4.42 -1.51 -5.03
N LEU A 103 4.24 -2.55 -4.19
CA LEU A 103 3.39 -3.70 -4.50
C LEU A 103 1.93 -3.28 -4.69
N VAL A 104 1.38 -2.42 -3.84
CA VAL A 104 0.03 -1.89 -4.02
C VAL A 104 -0.08 -1.13 -5.35
N ALA A 105 0.87 -0.24 -5.64
CA ALA A 105 0.84 0.59 -6.83
C ALA A 105 0.94 -0.20 -8.14
N THR A 106 1.75 -1.27 -8.16
CA THR A 106 2.03 -2.02 -9.40
C THR A 106 1.18 -3.27 -9.59
N VAL A 107 0.73 -3.89 -8.49
CA VAL A 107 -0.05 -5.13 -8.55
C VAL A 107 -1.52 -4.87 -8.27
N CYS A 108 -1.87 -4.15 -7.18
CA CYS A 108 -3.27 -3.99 -6.81
C CYS A 108 -3.97 -2.89 -7.62
N CYS A 109 -3.35 -1.71 -7.77
CA CYS A 109 -4.00 -0.56 -8.40
C CYS A 109 -4.47 -0.79 -9.84
N PRO A 110 -3.76 -1.51 -10.74
CA PRO A 110 -4.27 -1.76 -12.09
C PRO A 110 -5.62 -2.49 -12.09
N PHE A 111 -5.78 -3.53 -11.24
CA PHE A 111 -7.05 -4.24 -11.12
C PHE A 111 -8.13 -3.41 -10.44
N LEU A 112 -7.77 -2.53 -9.50
CA LEU A 112 -8.71 -1.61 -8.88
C LEU A 112 -9.19 -0.54 -9.87
N VAL A 113 -8.33 -0.06 -10.77
CA VAL A 113 -8.72 0.86 -11.85
C VAL A 113 -9.70 0.16 -12.79
N ASP A 114 -9.41 -1.07 -13.20
CA ASP A 114 -10.34 -1.84 -14.02
C ASP A 114 -11.69 -2.02 -13.32
N TYR A 115 -11.70 -2.46 -12.07
CA TYR A 115 -12.90 -2.69 -11.27
C TYR A 115 -13.75 -1.44 -11.04
N TYR A 116 -13.15 -0.34 -10.55
CA TYR A 116 -13.90 0.86 -10.18
C TYR A 116 -14.24 1.76 -11.36
N VAL A 117 -13.32 1.87 -12.33
CA VAL A 117 -13.42 2.88 -13.39
C VAL A 117 -13.89 2.29 -14.70
N VAL A 118 -13.23 1.23 -15.18
CA VAL A 118 -13.53 0.66 -16.50
C VAL A 118 -14.81 -0.16 -16.45
N LYS A 119 -14.90 -1.09 -15.53
CA LYS A 119 -16.01 -2.04 -15.38
C LYS A 119 -17.15 -1.54 -14.50
N ARG A 120 -17.02 -0.33 -13.91
CA ARG A 120 -18.04 0.31 -13.05
C ARG A 120 -18.60 -0.65 -12.01
N LEU A 121 -17.69 -1.16 -11.14
CA LEU A 121 -17.99 -2.13 -10.07
C LEU A 121 -18.36 -3.53 -10.57
N SER A 122 -17.82 -4.00 -11.70
CA SER A 122 -17.88 -5.41 -12.10
C SER A 122 -16.49 -6.05 -12.03
N TRP A 123 -16.41 -7.25 -11.45
CA TRP A 123 -15.17 -8.00 -11.28
C TRP A 123 -15.14 -9.21 -12.20
N ASP A 124 -14.42 -9.13 -13.31
CA ASP A 124 -14.40 -10.16 -14.33
C ASP A 124 -13.15 -11.06 -14.27
N HIS A 125 -12.30 -10.88 -13.25
CA HIS A 125 -10.99 -11.55 -13.14
C HIS A 125 -11.01 -12.87 -12.34
N GLY A 126 -12.18 -13.34 -11.93
CA GLY A 126 -12.35 -14.58 -11.18
C GLY A 126 -11.97 -14.50 -9.70
N ILE A 127 -12.24 -15.58 -8.97
CA ILE A 127 -12.09 -15.64 -7.52
C ILE A 127 -10.62 -15.57 -7.07
N VAL A 128 -9.71 -16.22 -7.78
CA VAL A 128 -8.29 -16.29 -7.37
C VAL A 128 -7.67 -14.90 -7.32
N LEU A 129 -7.90 -14.06 -8.32
CA LEU A 129 -7.41 -12.68 -8.32
C LEU A 129 -8.16 -11.81 -7.32
N CYS A 130 -9.46 -12.02 -7.10
CA CYS A 130 -10.22 -11.35 -6.06
C CYS A 130 -9.59 -11.57 -4.68
N VAL A 131 -9.37 -12.83 -4.29
CA VAL A 131 -8.73 -13.19 -3.02
C VAL A 131 -7.32 -12.62 -2.93
N SER A 132 -6.51 -12.81 -3.97
CA SER A 132 -5.10 -12.37 -3.97
C SER A 132 -4.96 -10.85 -3.85
N ILE A 133 -5.75 -10.07 -4.57
CA ILE A 133 -5.69 -8.60 -4.53
C ILE A 133 -6.17 -8.06 -3.19
N ASN A 134 -7.27 -8.60 -2.64
CA ASN A 134 -7.76 -8.20 -1.32
C ASN A 134 -6.73 -8.53 -0.23
N TYR A 135 -6.17 -9.74 -0.25
CA TYR A 135 -5.15 -10.16 0.69
C TYR A 135 -3.88 -9.31 0.60
N LEU A 136 -3.30 -9.17 -0.60
CA LEU A 136 -2.07 -8.40 -0.81
C LEU A 136 -2.25 -6.93 -0.42
N ARG A 137 -3.39 -6.33 -0.74
CA ARG A 137 -3.72 -4.96 -0.33
C ARG A 137 -3.75 -4.82 1.19
N THR A 138 -4.41 -5.75 1.89
CA THR A 138 -4.51 -5.76 3.35
C THR A 138 -3.15 -5.98 4.00
N VAL A 139 -2.38 -6.98 3.56
CA VAL A 139 -1.01 -7.22 4.06
C VAL A 139 -0.13 -5.99 3.86
N SER A 140 -0.15 -5.39 2.67
CA SER A 140 0.68 -4.22 2.37
C SER A 140 0.34 -3.02 3.25
N LEU A 141 -0.95 -2.81 3.56
CA LEU A 141 -1.39 -1.79 4.50
C LEU A 141 -0.77 -1.99 5.89
N TYR A 142 -0.91 -3.19 6.45
CA TYR A 142 -0.41 -3.48 7.79
C TYR A 142 1.12 -3.47 7.85
N VAL A 143 1.81 -3.93 6.81
CA VAL A 143 3.27 -3.79 6.68
C VAL A 143 3.68 -2.31 6.70
N SER A 144 2.95 -1.44 5.99
CA SER A 144 3.23 0.00 5.99
C SER A 144 3.07 0.60 7.39
N THR A 145 2.01 0.25 8.11
CA THR A 145 1.77 0.71 9.50
C THR A 145 2.87 0.25 10.45
N ASN A 146 3.20 -1.04 10.41
CA ASN A 146 4.22 -1.65 11.28
C ASN A 146 5.62 -1.10 10.95
N ALA A 147 5.91 -0.81 9.68
CA ALA A 147 7.16 -0.17 9.28
C ALA A 147 7.26 1.27 9.82
N LEU A 148 6.19 2.06 9.76
CA LEU A 148 6.13 3.40 10.35
C LEU A 148 6.33 3.37 11.86
N LEU A 149 5.71 2.42 12.55
CA LEU A 149 5.89 2.20 13.99
C LEU A 149 7.34 1.85 14.32
N ALA A 150 7.95 0.92 13.58
CA ALA A 150 9.35 0.54 13.76
C ALA A 150 10.31 1.72 13.55
N ILE A 151 10.04 2.58 12.53
CA ILE A 151 10.80 3.80 12.28
C ILE A 151 10.66 4.78 13.46
N ALA A 152 9.46 4.96 14.00
CA ALA A 152 9.23 5.85 15.15
C ALA A 152 10.01 5.40 16.39
N VAL A 153 9.96 4.10 16.70
CA VAL A 153 10.69 3.51 17.82
C VAL A 153 12.20 3.59 17.62
N ASP A 154 12.71 3.31 16.43
CA ASP A 154 14.14 3.48 16.09
C ASP A 154 14.60 4.92 16.31
N ARG A 155 13.82 5.90 15.86
CA ARG A 155 14.13 7.32 16.09
C ARG A 155 14.05 7.71 17.55
N TYR A 156 13.08 7.22 18.29
CA TYR A 156 12.95 7.44 19.72
C TYR A 156 14.18 6.94 20.46
N MET A 157 14.60 5.71 20.23
CA MET A 157 15.78 5.13 20.88
C MET A 157 17.07 5.91 20.52
N ALA A 158 17.22 6.33 19.27
CA ALA A 158 18.40 7.04 18.81
C ALA A 158 18.52 8.49 19.33
N ILE A 159 17.40 9.13 19.68
CA ILE A 159 17.38 10.57 20.07
C ILE A 159 17.22 10.72 21.58
N VAL A 160 16.31 9.97 22.20
CA VAL A 160 16.00 10.10 23.65
C VAL A 160 17.00 9.31 24.49
N HIS A 161 17.54 8.19 23.95
CA HIS A 161 18.51 7.36 24.65
C HIS A 161 19.86 7.25 23.90
N PRO A 162 20.59 8.36 23.73
CA PRO A 162 21.80 8.39 22.90
C PRO A 162 22.97 7.55 23.45
N LEU A 163 22.96 7.25 24.74
CA LEU A 163 23.99 6.42 25.40
C LEU A 163 23.75 4.91 25.26
N LYS A 164 22.52 4.49 24.87
CA LYS A 164 22.29 3.08 24.59
C LYS A 164 22.98 2.66 23.29
N PRO A 165 23.58 1.46 23.24
CA PRO A 165 24.18 0.96 22.02
C PRO A 165 23.16 0.94 20.90
N ARG A 166 23.59 1.33 19.68
CA ARG A 166 22.72 1.25 18.50
C ARG A 166 22.28 -0.19 18.27
N MET A 167 21.05 -0.32 17.79
CA MET A 167 20.47 -1.60 17.45
C MET A 167 21.40 -2.40 16.53
N LYS A 168 21.70 -3.65 16.90
CA LYS A 168 22.51 -4.57 16.10
C LYS A 168 21.74 -4.94 14.82
N TYR A 169 22.46 -5.27 13.75
CA TYR A 169 21.83 -5.72 12.50
C TYR A 169 20.95 -6.97 12.71
N GLN A 170 21.36 -7.87 13.59
CA GLN A 170 20.56 -9.04 13.97
C GLN A 170 19.17 -8.66 14.51
N THR A 171 19.11 -7.73 15.44
CA THR A 171 17.83 -7.21 16.00
C THR A 171 16.99 -6.56 14.90
N ALA A 172 17.62 -5.85 13.97
CA ALA A 172 16.92 -5.25 12.84
C ALA A 172 16.27 -6.28 11.93
N TYR A 173 16.95 -7.39 11.64
CA TYR A 173 16.36 -8.47 10.83
C TYR A 173 15.14 -9.09 11.51
N TRP A 174 15.18 -9.30 12.83
CA TRP A 174 14.02 -9.79 13.59
C TRP A 174 12.84 -8.79 13.57
N ILE A 175 13.13 -7.50 13.67
CA ILE A 175 12.10 -6.46 13.54
C ILE A 175 11.49 -6.48 12.13
N ILE A 176 12.32 -6.55 11.08
CA ILE A 176 11.85 -6.62 9.69
C ILE A 176 11.02 -7.89 9.47
N PHE A 177 11.48 -9.03 9.99
CA PHE A 177 10.71 -10.27 9.94
C PHE A 177 9.35 -10.13 10.62
N GLY A 178 9.28 -9.50 11.80
CA GLY A 178 8.02 -9.23 12.49
C GLY A 178 7.12 -8.27 11.71
N VAL A 179 7.70 -7.22 11.10
CA VAL A 179 6.96 -6.25 10.25
C VAL A 179 6.25 -6.93 9.07
N TRP A 180 6.74 -8.07 8.58
CA TRP A 180 6.11 -8.83 7.49
C TRP A 180 5.24 -9.98 7.99
N ILE A 181 5.74 -10.78 8.94
CA ILE A 181 5.02 -12.00 9.33
C ILE A 181 3.71 -11.70 10.09
N ILE A 182 3.72 -10.68 10.96
CA ILE A 182 2.53 -10.30 11.72
C ILE A 182 1.38 -9.88 10.78
N PRO A 183 1.57 -8.95 9.82
CA PRO A 183 0.56 -8.61 8.82
C PRO A 183 0.06 -9.80 7.99
N VAL A 184 0.97 -10.67 7.55
CA VAL A 184 0.63 -11.88 6.78
C VAL A 184 -0.33 -12.76 7.56
N LEU A 185 -0.08 -12.99 8.85
CA LEU A 185 -0.95 -13.81 9.69
C LEU A 185 -2.28 -13.12 10.03
N ILE A 186 -2.24 -11.85 10.39
CA ILE A 186 -3.44 -11.09 10.76
C ILE A 186 -4.38 -10.91 9.56
N ALA A 187 -3.85 -10.80 8.35
CA ALA A 187 -4.65 -10.62 7.14
C ALA A 187 -5.29 -11.90 6.60
N VAL A 188 -4.98 -13.10 7.16
CA VAL A 188 -5.56 -14.37 6.68
C VAL A 188 -7.09 -14.35 6.57
N PRO A 189 -7.86 -13.80 7.53
CA PRO A 189 -9.31 -13.72 7.39
C PRO A 189 -9.75 -12.90 6.17
N SER A 190 -9.00 -11.87 5.78
CA SER A 190 -9.34 -11.09 4.58
C SER A 190 -9.25 -11.90 3.28
N ALA A 191 -8.38 -12.91 3.24
CA ALA A 191 -8.31 -13.85 2.13
C ALA A 191 -9.41 -14.93 2.22
N TYR A 192 -9.65 -15.46 3.42
CA TYR A 192 -10.59 -16.54 3.64
C TYR A 192 -12.05 -16.13 3.33
N PHE A 193 -12.43 -14.90 3.69
CA PHE A 193 -13.77 -14.37 3.46
C PHE A 193 -13.92 -13.58 2.16
N ALA A 194 -12.83 -13.40 1.37
CA ALA A 194 -12.92 -12.77 0.07
C ALA A 194 -13.56 -13.73 -0.94
N THR A 195 -14.61 -13.27 -1.61
CA THR A 195 -15.35 -14.06 -2.58
C THR A 195 -15.92 -13.18 -3.70
N VAL A 196 -16.41 -13.82 -4.74
CA VAL A 196 -17.10 -13.17 -5.86
C VAL A 196 -18.58 -13.57 -5.85
N HIS A 197 -19.45 -12.58 -6.00
CA HIS A 197 -20.88 -12.79 -6.07
C HIS A 197 -21.49 -12.08 -7.26
N GLU A 198 -22.45 -12.76 -7.91
CA GLU A 198 -23.27 -12.17 -8.96
C GLU A 198 -24.49 -11.48 -8.33
N TYR A 199 -24.81 -10.29 -8.82
CA TYR A 199 -26.04 -9.59 -8.45
C TYR A 199 -26.74 -9.03 -9.69
N PRO A 200 -28.09 -9.03 -9.72
CA PRO A 200 -28.84 -8.45 -10.82
C PRO A 200 -28.63 -6.94 -10.86
N HIS A 201 -28.29 -6.42 -12.04
CA HIS A 201 -28.03 -4.98 -12.21
C HIS A 201 -29.25 -4.22 -12.73
N SER A 202 -30.20 -4.90 -13.36
CA SER A 202 -31.42 -4.31 -13.91
C SER A 202 -32.64 -5.06 -13.42
N ALA A 203 -33.75 -4.32 -13.23
CA ALA A 203 -35.05 -4.89 -12.85
C ALA A 203 -35.55 -5.97 -13.84
N LEU A 204 -35.07 -5.96 -15.09
CA LEU A 204 -35.37 -6.95 -16.13
C LEU A 204 -34.45 -8.18 -16.10
N GLY A 205 -33.46 -8.25 -15.19
CA GLY A 205 -32.63 -9.44 -14.93
C GLY A 205 -31.67 -9.84 -16.05
N HIS A 206 -31.51 -9.03 -17.10
CA HIS A 206 -30.67 -9.38 -18.24
C HIS A 206 -29.19 -9.04 -18.06
N ASP A 207 -28.87 -8.05 -17.21
CA ASP A 207 -27.49 -7.67 -16.90
C ASP A 207 -27.12 -8.08 -15.47
N LYS A 208 -26.16 -8.99 -15.35
CA LYS A 208 -25.57 -9.41 -14.07
C LYS A 208 -24.21 -8.73 -13.92
N LYS A 209 -23.95 -8.17 -12.74
CA LYS A 209 -22.63 -7.71 -12.35
C LYS A 209 -22.04 -8.64 -11.30
N ILE A 210 -20.73 -8.80 -11.34
CA ILE A 210 -19.97 -9.60 -10.39
C ILE A 210 -19.22 -8.64 -9.49
N PHE A 211 -19.35 -8.74 -8.17
CA PHE A 211 -18.53 -7.97 -7.25
C PHE A 211 -17.56 -8.86 -6.48
N CYS A 212 -16.41 -8.28 -6.15
CA CYS A 212 -15.38 -8.90 -5.34
C CYS A 212 -15.34 -8.22 -3.98
N ALA A 213 -15.70 -8.93 -2.92
CA ALA A 213 -15.72 -8.38 -1.56
C ALA A 213 -15.45 -9.47 -0.50
N GLN A 214 -15.19 -9.03 0.73
CA GLN A 214 -15.19 -9.91 1.89
C GLN A 214 -16.63 -10.04 2.38
N ILE A 215 -17.17 -11.27 2.37
CA ILE A 215 -18.53 -11.54 2.79
C ILE A 215 -18.50 -12.46 4.00
N TRP A 216 -19.16 -12.02 5.04
CA TRP A 216 -19.33 -12.73 6.29
C TRP A 216 -20.81 -13.11 6.43
N SER A 217 -21.13 -14.35 6.70
CA SER A 217 -22.49 -14.81 6.87
C SER A 217 -23.13 -14.20 8.14
N ALA A 218 -24.45 -14.18 8.20
CA ALA A 218 -25.21 -13.55 9.31
C ALA A 218 -24.84 -14.15 10.68
N ASP A 219 -24.60 -15.44 10.76
CA ASP A 219 -24.15 -16.15 11.96
C ASP A 219 -22.71 -15.77 12.38
N GLN A 220 -21.93 -15.19 11.50
CA GLN A 220 -20.54 -14.77 11.74
C GLN A 220 -20.37 -13.29 12.09
N GLN A 221 -21.44 -12.54 12.23
CA GLN A 221 -21.42 -11.08 12.51
C GLN A 221 -20.63 -10.73 13.76
N LEU A 222 -20.77 -11.52 14.84
CA LEU A 222 -20.02 -11.29 16.07
C LEU A 222 -18.51 -11.52 15.85
N MET A 223 -18.13 -12.54 15.07
CA MET A 223 -16.74 -12.83 14.72
C MET A 223 -16.15 -11.70 13.85
N TYR A 224 -16.91 -11.22 12.87
CA TYR A 224 -16.52 -10.07 12.05
C TYR A 224 -16.28 -8.82 12.89
N ARG A 225 -17.25 -8.42 13.75
CA ARG A 225 -17.13 -7.24 14.62
C ARG A 225 -15.94 -7.35 15.57
N SER A 226 -15.71 -8.53 16.14
CA SER A 226 -14.56 -8.80 17.03
C SER A 226 -13.23 -8.71 16.28
N TYR A 227 -13.14 -9.29 15.08
CA TYR A 227 -11.97 -9.21 14.21
C TYR A 227 -11.70 -7.76 13.79
N PHE A 228 -12.72 -7.01 13.37
CA PHE A 228 -12.55 -5.62 12.99
C PHE A 228 -12.10 -4.73 14.16
N LEU A 229 -12.66 -4.91 15.35
CA LEU A 229 -12.19 -4.21 16.56
C LEU A 229 -10.74 -4.57 16.90
N PHE A 230 -10.36 -5.83 16.80
CA PHE A 230 -8.99 -6.27 16.98
C PHE A 230 -8.04 -5.55 15.99
N ILE A 231 -8.38 -5.53 14.70
CA ILE A 231 -7.62 -4.81 13.67
C ILE A 231 -7.55 -3.30 13.98
N PHE A 232 -8.67 -2.68 14.34
CA PHE A 232 -8.71 -1.26 14.70
C PHE A 232 -7.75 -0.94 15.85
N ILE A 233 -7.70 -1.78 16.88
CA ILE A 233 -6.81 -1.58 18.04
C ILE A 233 -5.35 -1.84 17.67
N VAL A 234 -5.05 -2.95 16.97
CA VAL A 234 -3.67 -3.39 16.72
C VAL A 234 -3.03 -2.64 15.57
N GLU A 235 -3.76 -2.34 14.50
CA GLU A 235 -3.20 -1.76 13.28
C GLU A 235 -3.48 -0.25 13.13
N PHE A 236 -4.33 0.34 13.97
CA PHE A 236 -4.58 1.79 13.93
C PHE A 236 -4.36 2.46 15.26
N LEU A 237 -5.18 2.18 16.27
CA LEU A 237 -5.17 2.92 17.55
C LEU A 237 -3.84 2.74 18.30
N GLY A 238 -3.37 1.50 18.47
CA GLY A 238 -2.11 1.19 19.16
C GLY A 238 -0.89 1.83 18.49
N PRO A 239 -0.67 1.64 17.18
CA PRO A 239 0.38 2.31 16.45
C PRO A 239 0.33 3.85 16.54
N VAL A 240 -0.86 4.46 16.36
CA VAL A 240 -1.03 5.93 16.45
C VAL A 240 -0.65 6.44 17.83
N LEU A 241 -1.13 5.80 18.90
CA LEU A 241 -0.79 6.19 20.27
C LEU A 241 0.72 6.04 20.54
N THR A 242 1.30 4.91 20.16
CA THR A 242 2.75 4.64 20.36
C THR A 242 3.62 5.64 19.60
N MET A 243 3.33 5.88 18.31
CA MET A 243 4.03 6.86 17.49
C MET A 243 3.88 8.29 18.06
N SER A 244 2.68 8.65 18.54
CA SER A 244 2.41 9.95 19.13
C SER A 244 3.26 10.17 20.40
N VAL A 245 3.33 9.18 21.27
CA VAL A 245 4.19 9.23 22.48
C VAL A 245 5.66 9.32 22.09
N CYS A 246 6.13 8.53 21.13
CA CYS A 246 7.51 8.60 20.65
C CYS A 246 7.85 10.00 20.13
N TYR A 247 7.02 10.57 19.25
CA TYR A 247 7.31 11.89 18.68
C TYR A 247 7.15 13.04 19.68
N ALA A 248 6.22 12.95 20.63
CA ALA A 248 6.11 13.91 21.73
C ALA A 248 7.40 13.92 22.58
N ARG A 249 7.93 12.76 22.97
CA ARG A 249 9.18 12.64 23.72
C ARG A 249 10.38 13.11 22.91
N ILE A 250 10.49 12.75 21.63
CA ILE A 250 11.54 13.22 20.72
C ILE A 250 11.49 14.75 20.59
N SER A 251 10.29 15.33 20.43
CA SER A 251 10.10 16.76 20.33
C SER A 251 10.58 17.48 21.59
N ARG A 252 10.22 16.96 22.77
CA ARG A 252 10.72 17.54 24.04
C ARG A 252 12.25 17.56 24.12
N GLU A 253 12.92 16.47 23.73
CA GLU A 253 14.38 16.39 23.72
C GLU A 253 15.03 17.39 22.73
N LEU A 254 14.42 17.61 21.55
CA LEU A 254 15.02 18.42 20.50
C LEU A 254 14.73 19.91 20.58
N TRP A 255 13.60 20.32 21.20
CA TRP A 255 13.17 21.72 21.23
C TRP A 255 13.30 22.35 22.59
N PHE A 256 13.13 21.59 23.68
CA PHE A 256 13.07 22.14 25.04
C PHE A 256 14.31 21.85 25.87
N LYS A 257 15.20 20.93 25.47
CA LYS A 257 16.43 20.67 26.21
C LYS A 257 17.52 21.65 25.75
N ASN A 258 17.99 22.49 26.67
CA ASN A 258 19.12 23.39 26.45
C ASN A 258 20.42 22.56 26.28
N VAL A 259 21.13 22.80 25.20
CA VAL A 259 22.47 22.22 25.02
C VAL A 259 23.44 23.07 25.85
N PRO A 260 24.10 22.49 26.86
CA PRO A 260 25.06 23.25 27.67
C PRO A 260 26.23 23.70 26.81
N GLY A 261 26.64 24.97 26.96
CA GLY A 261 27.76 25.60 26.26
C GLY A 261 27.38 26.28 24.93
N PHE A 262 28.35 26.93 24.31
CA PHE A 262 28.16 27.59 23.02
C PHE A 262 28.07 26.56 21.89
N PRO A 263 26.92 26.42 21.20
CA PRO A 263 26.76 25.41 20.15
C PRO A 263 27.65 25.78 18.95
N THR A 264 28.56 24.88 18.60
CA THR A 264 29.37 25.00 17.39
C THR A 264 28.46 24.95 16.15
N GLU A 265 28.90 25.60 15.05
CA GLU A 265 28.10 25.63 13.81
C GLU A 265 27.78 24.22 13.28
N GLN A 266 28.71 23.28 13.45
CA GLN A 266 28.49 21.89 13.08
C GLN A 266 27.36 21.24 13.90
N LEU A 267 27.28 21.50 15.19
CA LEU A 267 26.23 21.02 16.07
C LEU A 267 24.87 21.62 15.68
N ARG A 268 24.80 22.93 15.38
CA ARG A 268 23.59 23.59 14.86
C ARG A 268 23.10 22.95 13.57
N LYS A 269 23.98 22.65 12.60
CA LYS A 269 23.64 22.00 11.34
C LYS A 269 23.10 20.57 11.58
N ARG A 270 23.70 19.80 12.52
CA ARG A 270 23.22 18.47 12.92
C ARG A 270 21.84 18.54 13.57
N LEU A 271 21.61 19.47 14.49
CA LEU A 271 20.31 19.66 15.16
C LEU A 271 19.22 20.08 14.19
N ARG A 272 19.48 21.04 13.27
CA ARG A 272 18.53 21.42 12.21
C ARG A 272 18.14 20.23 11.33
N ARG A 273 19.10 19.38 10.97
CA ARG A 273 18.83 18.17 10.17
C ARG A 273 17.97 17.18 10.95
N ARG A 274 18.24 16.94 12.23
CA ARG A 274 17.42 16.08 13.10
C ARG A 274 16.00 16.62 13.24
N ARG A 275 15.83 17.91 13.56
CA ARG A 275 14.52 18.57 13.68
C ARG A 275 13.71 18.44 12.38
N ARG A 276 14.32 18.69 11.22
CA ARG A 276 13.65 18.54 9.91
C ARG A 276 13.15 17.10 9.67
N THR A 277 13.95 16.10 10.04
CA THR A 277 13.54 14.70 9.92
C THR A 277 12.36 14.38 10.83
N VAL A 278 12.38 14.87 12.08
CA VAL A 278 11.28 14.63 13.03
C VAL A 278 10.00 15.32 12.60
N VAL A 279 10.07 16.56 12.13
CA VAL A 279 8.89 17.28 11.58
C VAL A 279 8.26 16.48 10.42
N ALA A 280 9.06 15.92 9.54
CA ALA A 280 8.53 15.11 8.47
C ALA A 280 7.89 13.80 8.96
N LEU A 281 8.45 13.15 9.96
CA LEU A 281 7.85 11.95 10.56
C LEU A 281 6.54 12.26 11.28
N ILE A 282 6.44 13.43 11.94
CA ILE A 282 5.19 13.93 12.52
C ILE A 282 4.16 14.20 11.40
N ALA A 283 4.59 14.81 10.29
CA ALA A 283 3.71 15.05 9.14
C ALA A 283 3.19 13.73 8.52
N VAL A 284 4.05 12.69 8.45
CA VAL A 284 3.65 11.35 8.00
C VAL A 284 2.62 10.74 8.96
N LEU A 285 2.82 10.86 10.28
CA LEU A 285 1.83 10.37 11.25
C LEU A 285 0.50 11.13 11.13
N ALA A 286 0.54 12.46 11.01
CA ALA A 286 -0.67 13.27 10.83
C ALA A 286 -1.42 12.88 9.55
N ALA A 287 -0.69 12.67 8.45
CA ALA A 287 -1.27 12.20 7.19
C ALA A 287 -1.86 10.79 7.32
N TYR A 288 -1.18 9.88 8.01
CA TYR A 288 -1.69 8.55 8.30
C TYR A 288 -3.03 8.61 9.04
N VAL A 289 -3.12 9.41 10.11
CA VAL A 289 -4.37 9.59 10.85
C VAL A 289 -5.46 10.22 9.97
N MET A 290 -5.15 11.29 9.23
CA MET A 290 -6.13 11.93 8.35
C MET A 290 -6.66 11.03 7.24
N CYS A 291 -5.84 10.15 6.69
CA CYS A 291 -6.24 9.23 5.65
C CYS A 291 -7.07 8.05 6.20
N TRP A 292 -6.69 7.50 7.36
CA TRP A 292 -7.28 6.26 7.87
C TRP A 292 -8.42 6.46 8.86
N ALA A 293 -8.45 7.59 9.60
CA ALA A 293 -9.51 7.85 10.56
C ALA A 293 -10.91 7.87 9.92
N PRO A 294 -11.13 8.47 8.73
CA PRO A 294 -12.43 8.40 8.06
C PRO A 294 -12.87 6.96 7.77
N TYR A 295 -11.94 6.11 7.30
CA TYR A 295 -12.23 4.70 7.00
C TYR A 295 -12.65 3.92 8.25
N TYR A 296 -11.86 3.99 9.32
CA TYR A 296 -12.19 3.30 10.57
C TYR A 296 -13.45 3.86 11.22
N SER A 297 -13.66 5.18 11.20
CA SER A 297 -14.86 5.82 11.74
C SER A 297 -16.11 5.40 10.98
N PHE A 298 -16.06 5.42 9.64
CA PHE A 298 -17.17 4.99 8.80
C PHE A 298 -17.53 3.52 9.06
N THR A 299 -16.53 2.64 9.09
CA THR A 299 -16.74 1.20 9.32
C THR A 299 -17.29 0.93 10.72
N LEU A 300 -16.76 1.61 11.76
CA LEU A 300 -17.30 1.50 13.12
C LEU A 300 -18.77 1.97 13.20
N LEU A 301 -19.09 3.11 12.58
CA LEU A 301 -20.47 3.62 12.55
C LEU A 301 -21.39 2.65 11.80
N ARG A 302 -20.97 2.13 10.65
CA ARG A 302 -21.74 1.15 9.88
C ARG A 302 -22.02 -0.12 10.68
N ASP A 303 -21.01 -0.65 11.37
CA ASP A 303 -21.10 -1.97 12.00
C ASP A 303 -21.78 -1.93 13.38
N PHE A 304 -21.69 -0.80 14.11
CA PHE A 304 -22.25 -0.66 15.46
C PHE A 304 -23.49 0.24 15.52
N TYR A 305 -23.64 1.19 14.58
CA TYR A 305 -24.74 2.15 14.52
C TYR A 305 -25.31 2.27 13.10
N PRO A 306 -25.79 1.16 12.49
CA PRO A 306 -26.20 1.14 11.08
C PRO A 306 -27.29 2.17 10.78
N ALA A 307 -28.22 2.43 11.71
CA ALA A 307 -29.30 3.42 11.55
C ALA A 307 -28.81 4.84 11.21
N LEU A 308 -27.55 5.18 11.52
CA LEU A 308 -26.99 6.49 11.20
C LEU A 308 -26.49 6.59 9.74
N ILE A 309 -26.12 5.47 9.13
CA ILE A 309 -25.45 5.43 7.81
C ILE A 309 -26.39 4.92 6.72
N THR A 310 -27.24 3.91 7.00
CA THR A 310 -28.11 3.25 6.01
C THR A 310 -29.20 4.15 5.43
N ARG A 311 -29.49 5.30 6.04
CA ARG A 311 -30.43 6.30 5.50
C ARG A 311 -29.91 7.11 4.31
N GLY A 312 -28.62 6.98 3.98
CA GLY A 312 -27.99 7.77 2.92
C GLY A 312 -27.99 7.06 1.57
N ARG A 313 -28.70 7.58 0.57
CA ARG A 313 -28.74 7.09 -0.83
C ARG A 313 -27.36 6.86 -1.47
N ASN A 314 -26.28 7.46 -0.93
CA ASN A 314 -24.94 7.42 -1.50
C ASN A 314 -23.90 6.76 -0.56
N SER A 315 -24.30 5.96 0.41
CA SER A 315 -23.39 5.37 1.41
C SER A 315 -22.27 4.52 0.77
N LEU A 316 -22.58 3.77 -0.29
CA LEU A 316 -21.63 2.97 -1.04
C LEU A 316 -20.56 3.85 -1.75
N VAL A 317 -20.98 4.93 -2.38
CA VAL A 317 -20.08 5.90 -3.05
C VAL A 317 -19.18 6.56 -2.03
N VAL A 318 -19.74 6.96 -0.88
CA VAL A 318 -18.96 7.55 0.23
C VAL A 318 -17.91 6.55 0.74
N PHE A 319 -18.28 5.28 0.92
CA PHE A 319 -17.33 4.24 1.34
C PHE A 319 -16.13 4.12 0.38
N TYR A 320 -16.37 4.02 -0.93
CA TYR A 320 -15.29 3.88 -1.91
C TYR A 320 -14.40 5.13 -1.99
N VAL A 321 -14.96 6.33 -1.86
CA VAL A 321 -14.18 7.57 -1.79
C VAL A 321 -13.29 7.57 -0.54
N ILE A 322 -13.83 7.21 0.61
CA ILE A 322 -13.08 7.10 1.88
C ILE A 322 -11.96 6.05 1.76
N GLU A 323 -12.24 4.90 1.14
CA GLU A 323 -11.25 3.86 0.89
C GLU A 323 -10.09 4.37 0.01
N CYS A 324 -10.41 5.11 -1.05
CA CYS A 324 -9.39 5.73 -1.90
C CYS A 324 -8.56 6.78 -1.16
N ILE A 325 -9.18 7.57 -0.27
CA ILE A 325 -8.45 8.51 0.60
C ILE A 325 -7.49 7.74 1.49
N ALA A 326 -7.93 6.63 2.10
CA ALA A 326 -7.09 5.78 2.92
C ALA A 326 -5.88 5.23 2.14
N MET A 327 -6.09 4.74 0.92
CA MET A 327 -5.02 4.26 0.04
C MET A 327 -4.03 5.35 -0.37
N SER A 328 -4.44 6.63 -0.44
CA SER A 328 -3.58 7.75 -0.79
C SER A 328 -2.46 8.03 0.23
N ASN A 329 -2.52 7.42 1.43
CA ASN A 329 -1.48 7.49 2.44
C ASN A 329 -0.08 7.12 1.90
N GLY A 330 0.02 6.11 1.02
CA GLY A 330 1.27 5.72 0.36
C GLY A 330 1.91 6.85 -0.47
N VAL A 331 1.09 7.68 -1.14
CA VAL A 331 1.57 8.85 -1.88
C VAL A 331 2.22 9.85 -0.94
N ILE A 332 1.57 10.16 0.18
CA ILE A 332 2.08 11.12 1.17
C ILE A 332 3.37 10.58 1.80
N ASN A 333 3.42 9.31 2.16
CA ASN A 333 4.62 8.64 2.66
C ASN A 333 5.78 8.81 1.67
N THR A 334 5.57 8.46 0.41
CA THR A 334 6.57 8.55 -0.66
C THR A 334 7.08 9.98 -0.82
N LEU A 335 6.18 10.97 -0.90
CA LEU A 335 6.54 12.38 -1.06
C LEU A 335 7.30 12.91 0.16
N CYS A 336 6.87 12.59 1.38
CA CYS A 336 7.56 13.02 2.61
C CYS A 336 8.97 12.45 2.69
N PHE A 337 9.15 11.15 2.43
CA PHE A 337 10.48 10.54 2.48
C PHE A 337 11.41 11.01 1.35
N VAL A 338 10.90 11.28 0.16
CA VAL A 338 11.66 11.88 -0.94
C VAL A 338 12.06 13.31 -0.61
N SER A 339 11.15 14.13 -0.04
CA SER A 339 11.39 15.54 0.27
C SER A 339 12.39 15.76 1.40
N VAL A 340 12.34 14.93 2.46
CA VAL A 340 13.27 15.01 3.59
C VAL A 340 14.68 14.62 3.19
N ARG A 341 14.79 13.75 2.21
CA ARG A 341 16.07 13.29 1.69
C ARG A 341 16.46 14.13 0.48
N ASN A 342 17.20 15.22 0.71
CA ASN A 342 18.02 15.87 -0.34
C ASN A 342 18.96 14.89 -1.10
N ASN A 343 18.94 13.62 -0.73
CA ASN A 343 19.61 12.52 -1.40
C ASN A 343 18.88 12.04 -2.66
N ALA A 344 17.57 12.24 -2.79
CA ALA A 344 16.89 11.94 -4.06
C ALA A 344 17.39 12.89 -5.16
N ALA A 345 17.53 14.19 -4.86
CA ALA A 345 18.15 15.14 -5.81
C ALA A 345 19.61 14.80 -6.10
N LYS A 346 20.36 14.31 -5.11
CA LYS A 346 21.72 13.78 -5.33
C LYS A 346 21.70 12.47 -6.09
N CYS A 347 20.73 11.60 -5.86
CA CYS A 347 20.57 10.34 -6.58
C CYS A 347 20.12 10.59 -8.03
N PHE A 348 19.15 11.50 -8.26
CA PHE A 348 18.79 11.93 -9.60
C PHE A 348 19.95 12.59 -10.35
N ARG A 349 20.75 13.44 -9.67
CA ARG A 349 21.99 13.99 -10.28
C ARG A 349 23.03 12.90 -10.49
N ALA A 350 23.19 11.94 -9.60
CA ALA A 350 24.13 10.84 -9.75
C ALA A 350 23.70 9.86 -10.86
N VAL A 351 22.43 9.57 -11.00
CA VAL A 351 21.88 8.76 -12.11
C VAL A 351 22.02 9.52 -13.44
N LYS A 352 21.70 10.82 -13.48
CA LYS A 352 21.88 11.65 -14.66
C LYS A 352 23.34 11.78 -15.07
N LEU A 353 24.27 11.94 -14.10
CA LEU A 353 25.72 11.96 -14.32
C LEU A 353 26.27 10.57 -14.70
N ALA A 354 25.74 9.49 -14.14
CA ALA A 354 26.17 8.13 -14.49
C ALA A 354 25.70 7.75 -15.90
N ASN A 355 24.47 8.08 -16.29
CA ASN A 355 23.97 7.91 -17.66
C ASN A 355 24.74 8.79 -18.65
N CYS A 356 25.02 10.06 -18.31
CA CYS A 356 25.83 10.93 -19.16
C CYS A 356 27.25 10.39 -19.34
N ARG A 357 27.89 9.89 -18.26
CA ARG A 357 29.24 9.27 -18.34
C ARG A 357 29.25 7.93 -19.09
N SER A 358 28.16 7.15 -18.96
CA SER A 358 28.00 5.89 -19.71
C SER A 358 27.83 6.15 -21.21
N LEU A 359 26.98 7.13 -21.55
CA LEU A 359 26.81 7.59 -22.95
C LEU A 359 28.08 8.21 -23.52
N THR A 360 28.80 9.04 -22.75
CA THR A 360 30.07 9.63 -23.18
C THR A 360 31.17 8.56 -23.38
N ARG A 361 31.27 7.56 -22.49
CA ARG A 361 32.20 6.44 -22.66
C ARG A 361 31.86 5.56 -23.86
N ALA A 362 30.55 5.28 -24.08
CA ALA A 362 30.13 4.53 -25.26
C ALA A 362 30.40 5.30 -26.57
N PHE A 363 30.21 6.62 -26.55
CA PHE A 363 30.47 7.49 -27.69
C PHE A 363 31.98 7.62 -27.97
N VAL A 364 32.81 7.86 -26.94
CA VAL A 364 34.26 7.94 -27.05
C VAL A 364 34.86 6.59 -27.43
N GLY A 365 34.35 5.48 -26.89
CA GLY A 365 34.75 4.12 -27.27
C GLY A 365 34.48 3.83 -28.74
N LYS A 366 33.30 4.27 -29.24
CA LYS A 366 32.92 4.10 -30.64
C LYS A 366 33.77 4.96 -31.59
N MET A 367 34.09 6.21 -31.21
CA MET A 367 34.98 7.07 -31.98
C MET A 367 36.43 6.52 -32.03
N ALA A 368 36.92 5.96 -30.91
CA ALA A 368 38.24 5.32 -30.87
C ALA A 368 38.32 4.04 -31.73
N GLU A 369 37.21 3.28 -31.79
CA GLU A 369 37.11 2.08 -32.64
C GLU A 369 37.02 2.43 -34.13
N ASP A 370 36.32 3.53 -34.47
CA ASP A 370 36.27 4.05 -35.83
C ASP A 370 37.61 4.68 -36.29
N ASP A 371 38.35 5.36 -35.38
CA ASP A 371 39.71 5.86 -35.67
C ASP A 371 40.73 4.73 -35.88
N ILE A 372 40.66 3.65 -35.10
CA ILE A 372 41.51 2.47 -35.30
C ILE A 372 41.16 1.79 -36.62
N ARG A 373 39.87 1.72 -36.97
CA ARG A 373 39.42 1.11 -38.23
C ARG A 373 39.84 1.92 -39.46
N THR A 374 39.79 3.25 -39.37
CA THR A 374 40.25 4.14 -40.46
C THR A 374 41.76 4.18 -40.56
N SER A 375 42.50 4.08 -39.45
CA SER A 375 43.97 3.98 -39.49
C SER A 375 44.45 2.62 -40.04
N SER A 376 43.75 1.52 -39.71
CA SER A 376 44.08 0.20 -40.29
C SER A 376 43.78 0.10 -41.78
N LEU A 377 42.74 0.78 -42.27
CA LEU A 377 42.44 0.88 -43.70
C LEU A 377 43.47 1.71 -44.46
N ARG A 378 44.01 2.80 -43.89
CA ARG A 378 45.11 3.59 -44.50
C ARG A 378 46.41 2.80 -44.54
N VAL A 379 46.73 2.02 -43.52
CA VAL A 379 47.91 1.17 -43.51
C VAL A 379 47.83 0.05 -44.55
N THR A 380 46.65 -0.50 -44.81
CA THR A 380 46.43 -1.49 -45.88
C THR A 380 46.50 -0.88 -47.28
N GLU A 381 46.03 0.35 -47.50
CA GLU A 381 46.20 1.06 -48.79
C GLU A 381 47.65 1.44 -49.04
N ASP A 382 48.41 1.90 -48.05
CA ASP A 382 49.85 2.25 -48.21
C ASP A 382 50.73 1.01 -48.46
N VAL A 383 50.33 -0.18 -47.93
CA VAL A 383 51.06 -1.43 -48.22
C VAL A 383 50.75 -1.97 -49.62
N GLU A 384 49.55 -1.71 -50.15
CA GLU A 384 49.13 -2.14 -51.49
C GLU A 384 49.74 -1.23 -52.59
N CYS A 385 49.91 0.10 -52.33
CA CYS A 385 50.61 1.02 -53.22
C CYS A 385 52.14 0.80 -53.33
N THR A 386 52.77 0.24 -52.32
CA THR A 386 54.21 -0.07 -52.33
C THR A 386 54.57 -1.38 -53.05
N ARG A 387 53.58 -2.20 -53.40
CA ARG A 387 53.75 -3.49 -54.10
C ARG A 387 53.59 -3.41 -55.61
N ILE A 388 53.30 -2.20 -56.16
CA ILE A 388 53.04 -1.96 -57.58
C ILE A 388 54.16 -1.03 -58.20
N LYS A 389 55.26 -0.84 -57.51
CA LYS A 389 56.43 -0.16 -58.13
C LYS A 389 57.64 -1.14 -58.30
#